data_e05a3df8cbe189bc22c20bbb6990f9a4
#
_entry.id   e05a3df8cbe189bc22c20bbb6990f9a4
#
_cell.length_a   1.000
_cell.length_b   1.000
_cell.length_c   1.000
_cell.angle_alpha   90.00
_cell.angle_beta   90.00
_cell.angle_gamma   90.00
#
_symmetry.space_group_name_H-M   'P 1'
#
loop_
_entity.id
_entity.type
_entity.pdbx_description
1 polymer ?
#
loop_
_entity_poly.entity_id
_entity_poly.type
_entity_poly.pdbx_seq_one_letter_code
_entity_poly.pdbx_strand_id
1 'polypeptide(L)'
;MKKVLREIYRNIMAIISQFSPLLTSEIYYFTKFHKKINLEKPKTFNEKLMWLKLNDYPYNNLITKCADKYKVREYVKQSGCEEILNNLIAVYDNVDEIDFEKLPDKFVLKCNHAAGYNIICDNKENLDINDTKMKLKKWLKTDYWKYVAELQYKNIDKKIICEDFLESNDKNAIEDYKIYCFNGKPLFCMICKERNTEKTKYYFMDRNWKLMKINKSVCKNENIKMIKKPKFIEKMYEYAEKLSKPFKFVRVDLYEYKEKIIFGELTFTPAGCIDNNYTDKAQIELGKMIKI
;
A
#
# COMPACT_ATOMS: atom_id res chain seq x y z
N MET A 1 -10.73 20.59 -16.21
CA MET A 1 -11.84 20.71 -15.26
C MET A 1 -11.88 19.59 -14.21
N LYS A 2 -12.02 18.29 -14.55
CA LYS A 2 -12.09 17.17 -13.59
C LYS A 2 -10.87 17.07 -12.64
N LYS A 3 -9.64 17.35 -13.12
CA LYS A 3 -8.41 17.28 -12.32
C LYS A 3 -8.38 18.38 -11.25
N VAL A 4 -8.76 19.59 -11.60
CA VAL A 4 -8.83 20.76 -10.68
C VAL A 4 -9.88 20.54 -9.59
N LEU A 5 -11.09 20.08 -9.95
CA LEU A 5 -12.14 19.76 -8.98
C LEU A 5 -11.71 18.68 -7.99
N ARG A 6 -11.00 17.65 -8.48
CA ARG A 6 -10.44 16.59 -7.60
C ARG A 6 -9.41 17.16 -6.62
N GLU A 7 -8.56 18.08 -7.07
CA GLU A 7 -7.55 18.71 -6.22
C GLU A 7 -8.19 19.61 -5.17
N ILE A 8 -9.18 20.41 -5.54
CA ILE A 8 -9.98 21.24 -4.61
C ILE A 8 -10.65 20.33 -3.55
N TYR A 9 -11.35 19.30 -3.97
CA TYR A 9 -12.00 18.35 -3.06
C TYR A 9 -10.99 17.74 -2.08
N ARG A 10 -9.83 17.29 -2.58
CA ARG A 10 -8.77 16.72 -1.75
C ARG A 10 -8.24 17.72 -0.72
N ASN A 11 -8.09 19.00 -1.09
CA ASN A 11 -7.63 20.03 -0.17
C ASN A 11 -8.69 20.36 0.90
N ILE A 12 -9.96 20.39 0.53
CA ILE A 12 -11.07 20.54 1.51
C ILE A 12 -11.04 19.38 2.51
N MET A 13 -10.92 18.14 2.02
CA MET A 13 -10.84 16.96 2.87
C MET A 13 -9.60 16.98 3.78
N ALA A 14 -8.47 17.51 3.31
CA ALA A 14 -7.27 17.68 4.13
C ALA A 14 -7.47 18.69 5.27
N ILE A 15 -8.20 19.77 5.02
CA ILE A 15 -8.57 20.74 6.07
C ILE A 15 -9.49 20.07 7.10
N ILE A 16 -10.54 19.40 6.67
CA ILE A 16 -11.45 18.69 7.58
C ILE A 16 -10.68 17.65 8.41
N SER A 17 -9.80 16.88 7.77
CA SER A 17 -9.01 15.84 8.42
C SER A 17 -8.08 16.37 9.51
N GLN A 18 -7.60 17.61 9.37
CA GLN A 18 -6.77 18.24 10.39
C GLN A 18 -7.53 18.44 11.71
N PHE A 19 -8.81 18.73 11.64
CA PHE A 19 -9.67 18.97 12.81
C PHE A 19 -10.42 17.72 13.26
N SER A 20 -10.88 16.91 12.30
CA SER A 20 -11.64 15.68 12.58
C SER A 20 -11.35 14.58 11.57
N PRO A 21 -10.36 13.70 11.87
CA PRO A 21 -10.13 12.49 11.07
C PRO A 21 -11.35 11.57 10.97
N LEU A 22 -12.17 11.56 12.03
CA LEU A 22 -13.44 10.83 12.07
C LEU A 22 -14.40 11.35 10.99
N LEU A 23 -14.69 12.66 10.99
CA LEU A 23 -15.62 13.27 10.02
C LEU A 23 -15.12 13.06 8.56
N THR A 24 -13.81 13.21 8.32
CA THR A 24 -13.22 12.91 7.02
C THR A 24 -13.49 11.47 6.59
N SER A 25 -13.30 10.52 7.50
CA SER A 25 -13.52 9.09 7.23
C SER A 25 -15.00 8.79 6.98
N GLU A 26 -15.90 9.40 7.72
CA GLU A 26 -17.36 9.29 7.53
C GLU A 26 -17.80 9.83 6.17
N ILE A 27 -17.30 10.99 5.75
CA ILE A 27 -17.59 11.60 4.45
C ILE A 27 -17.12 10.68 3.33
N TYR A 28 -15.87 10.17 3.37
CA TYR A 28 -15.38 9.24 2.37
C TYR A 28 -16.18 7.95 2.32
N TYR A 29 -16.53 7.39 3.48
CA TYR A 29 -17.33 6.18 3.56
C TYR A 29 -18.72 6.41 2.96
N PHE A 30 -19.40 7.51 3.36
CA PHE A 30 -20.72 7.86 2.83
C PHE A 30 -20.69 8.10 1.31
N THR A 31 -19.70 8.84 0.82
CA THR A 31 -19.55 9.11 -0.62
C THR A 31 -19.34 7.81 -1.42
N LYS A 32 -18.70 6.81 -0.82
CA LYS A 32 -18.39 5.54 -1.49
C LYS A 32 -19.50 4.50 -1.41
N PHE A 33 -20.19 4.44 -0.26
CA PHE A 33 -21.18 3.39 0.04
C PHE A 33 -22.62 3.87 0.14
N HIS A 34 -22.86 5.20 0.13
CA HIS A 34 -24.17 5.85 0.31
C HIS A 34 -24.90 5.44 1.61
N LYS A 35 -24.13 5.11 2.65
CA LYS A 35 -24.63 4.76 3.98
C LYS A 35 -23.65 5.21 5.06
N LYS A 36 -24.15 5.44 6.28
CA LYS A 36 -23.31 5.76 7.44
C LYS A 36 -22.46 4.56 7.83
N ILE A 37 -21.23 4.83 8.24
CA ILE A 37 -20.35 3.80 8.81
C ILE A 37 -20.78 3.48 10.24
N ASN A 38 -20.71 2.19 10.62
CA ASN A 38 -20.93 1.78 11.99
C ASN A 38 -19.59 1.50 12.69
N LEU A 39 -19.14 2.46 13.49
CA LEU A 39 -17.90 2.34 14.27
C LEU A 39 -18.12 1.87 15.72
N GLU A 40 -19.36 1.90 16.22
CA GLU A 40 -19.67 1.40 17.56
C GLU A 40 -19.68 -0.14 17.59
N LYS A 41 -20.26 -0.74 16.55
CA LYS A 41 -20.36 -2.21 16.38
C LYS A 41 -19.97 -2.59 14.97
N PRO A 42 -18.69 -2.41 14.57
CA PRO A 42 -18.27 -2.66 13.21
C PRO A 42 -18.33 -4.15 12.87
N LYS A 43 -18.96 -4.48 11.74
CA LYS A 43 -19.19 -5.86 11.29
C LYS A 43 -18.49 -6.18 10.00
N THR A 44 -18.47 -5.25 9.06
CA THR A 44 -17.88 -5.44 7.73
C THR A 44 -16.36 -5.24 7.77
N PHE A 45 -15.67 -5.76 6.77
CA PHE A 45 -14.23 -5.62 6.64
C PHE A 45 -13.81 -4.14 6.61
N ASN A 46 -14.48 -3.33 5.79
CA ASN A 46 -14.18 -1.91 5.70
C ASN A 46 -14.47 -1.15 7.01
N GLU A 47 -15.56 -1.48 7.72
CA GLU A 47 -15.87 -0.87 9.02
C GLU A 47 -14.80 -1.19 10.06
N LYS A 48 -14.34 -2.45 10.12
CA LYS A 48 -13.27 -2.85 11.05
C LYS A 48 -11.92 -2.24 10.70
N LEU A 49 -11.58 -2.19 9.42
CA LEU A 49 -10.37 -1.48 8.99
C LEU A 49 -10.45 0.01 9.32
N MET A 50 -11.61 0.63 9.13
CA MET A 50 -11.82 2.04 9.47
C MET A 50 -11.74 2.27 10.99
N TRP A 51 -12.29 1.35 11.78
CA TRP A 51 -12.15 1.37 13.23
C TRP A 51 -10.69 1.31 13.65
N LEU A 52 -9.92 0.37 13.11
CA LEU A 52 -8.47 0.25 13.37
C LEU A 52 -7.71 1.52 12.96
N LYS A 53 -8.02 2.07 11.80
CA LYS A 53 -7.42 3.32 11.29
C LYS A 53 -7.60 4.49 12.25
N LEU A 54 -8.76 4.57 12.91
CA LEU A 54 -9.10 5.70 13.77
C LEU A 54 -8.76 5.49 15.25
N ASN A 55 -8.80 4.23 15.74
CA ASN A 55 -8.75 3.94 17.18
C ASN A 55 -7.52 3.11 17.61
N ASP A 56 -6.81 2.45 16.69
CA ASP A 56 -5.65 1.60 17.01
C ASP A 56 -4.37 2.15 16.40
N TYR A 57 -4.36 2.37 15.09
CA TYR A 57 -3.16 2.74 14.33
C TYR A 57 -2.51 4.06 14.76
N PRO A 58 -3.25 5.12 15.12
CA PRO A 58 -2.67 6.39 15.53
C PRO A 58 -1.85 6.32 16.83
N TYR A 59 -2.15 5.31 17.66
CA TYR A 59 -1.56 5.12 18.99
C TYR A 59 -0.53 3.99 19.02
N ASN A 60 -0.27 3.35 17.90
CA ASN A 60 0.67 2.24 17.78
C ASN A 60 1.93 2.66 17.04
N ASN A 61 2.99 2.96 17.79
CA ASN A 61 4.28 3.40 17.22
C ASN A 61 4.89 2.37 16.26
N LEU A 62 4.63 1.06 16.46
CA LEU A 62 5.11 0.04 15.54
C LEU A 62 4.45 0.17 14.17
N ILE A 63 3.17 0.50 14.12
CA ILE A 63 2.45 0.72 12.86
C ILE A 63 3.00 1.96 12.14
N THR A 64 3.25 3.06 12.86
CA THR A 64 3.93 4.24 12.29
C THR A 64 5.31 3.89 11.73
N LYS A 65 6.13 3.12 12.48
CA LYS A 65 7.44 2.62 12.02
C LYS A 65 7.31 1.77 10.76
N CYS A 66 6.30 0.89 10.70
CA CYS A 66 6.08 -0.02 9.58
C CYS A 66 5.41 0.65 8.37
N ALA A 67 4.71 1.78 8.54
CA ALA A 67 4.18 2.59 7.46
C ALA A 67 5.25 3.49 6.80
N ASP A 68 6.34 3.80 7.52
CA ASP A 68 7.49 4.54 7.03
C ASP A 68 8.35 3.64 6.13
N LYS A 69 8.46 3.95 4.82
CA LYS A 69 9.22 3.14 3.85
C LYS A 69 10.71 3.01 4.18
N TYR A 70 11.26 3.92 5.01
CA TYR A 70 12.65 3.83 5.48
C TYR A 70 12.74 3.01 6.77
N LYS A 71 11.97 3.36 7.80
CA LYS A 71 12.05 2.73 9.12
C LYS A 71 11.52 1.28 9.13
N VAL A 72 10.62 0.91 8.22
CA VAL A 72 10.13 -0.47 8.08
C VAL A 72 11.26 -1.46 7.77
N ARG A 73 12.33 -1.03 7.14
CA ARG A 73 13.50 -1.86 6.82
C ARG A 73 14.13 -2.46 8.08
N GLU A 74 14.21 -1.67 9.16
CA GLU A 74 14.68 -2.16 10.46
C GLU A 74 13.74 -3.23 11.04
N TYR A 75 12.42 -3.02 10.93
CA TYR A 75 11.45 -4.02 11.37
C TYR A 75 11.57 -5.33 10.58
N VAL A 76 11.74 -5.25 9.26
CA VAL A 76 11.94 -6.42 8.39
C VAL A 76 13.19 -7.19 8.80
N LYS A 77 14.31 -6.50 9.09
CA LYS A 77 15.55 -7.11 9.62
C LYS A 77 15.31 -7.79 10.97
N GLN A 78 14.71 -7.10 11.91
CA GLN A 78 14.40 -7.64 13.24
C GLN A 78 13.44 -8.85 13.20
N SER A 79 12.62 -8.95 12.14
CA SER A 79 11.74 -10.10 11.89
C SER A 79 12.46 -11.29 11.24
N GLY A 80 13.79 -11.21 11.02
CA GLY A 80 14.57 -12.25 10.35
C GLY A 80 14.20 -12.40 8.87
N CYS A 81 14.00 -11.27 8.18
CA CYS A 81 13.62 -11.20 6.77
C CYS A 81 14.50 -10.22 5.98
N GLU A 82 15.75 -9.97 6.43
CA GLU A 82 16.63 -8.96 5.80
C GLU A 82 16.92 -9.27 4.33
N GLU A 83 16.99 -10.54 3.97
CA GLU A 83 17.30 -11.02 2.63
C GLU A 83 16.29 -10.63 1.55
N ILE A 84 15.06 -10.26 1.94
CA ILE A 84 14.04 -9.80 0.99
C ILE A 84 14.03 -8.28 0.80
N LEU A 85 14.86 -7.52 1.51
CA LEU A 85 14.92 -6.07 1.33
C LEU A 85 15.57 -5.71 -0.01
N ASN A 86 14.92 -4.80 -0.74
CA ASN A 86 15.56 -4.18 -1.91
C ASN A 86 16.81 -3.41 -1.48
N ASN A 87 17.79 -3.26 -2.35
CA ASN A 87 18.99 -2.48 -2.05
C ASN A 87 18.63 -1.01 -1.84
N LEU A 88 19.12 -0.42 -0.77
CA LEU A 88 18.99 0.99 -0.43
C LEU A 88 20.27 1.71 -0.85
N ILE A 89 20.19 2.54 -1.88
CA ILE A 89 21.33 3.28 -2.43
C ILE A 89 21.66 4.47 -1.55
N ALA A 90 20.63 5.25 -1.16
CA ALA A 90 20.83 6.47 -0.36
C ALA A 90 19.54 6.89 0.37
N VAL A 91 19.72 7.77 1.36
CA VAL A 91 18.64 8.42 2.11
C VAL A 91 18.97 9.91 2.20
N TYR A 92 17.99 10.77 1.96
CA TYR A 92 18.15 12.22 1.95
C TYR A 92 17.09 12.88 2.82
N ASP A 93 17.48 13.89 3.58
CA ASP A 93 16.56 14.71 4.38
C ASP A 93 15.90 15.80 3.54
N ASN A 94 16.60 16.26 2.51
CA ASN A 94 16.07 17.26 1.57
C ASN A 94 16.52 16.97 0.12
N VAL A 95 15.85 17.62 -0.83
CA VAL A 95 16.07 17.40 -2.27
C VAL A 95 17.44 17.93 -2.75
N ASP A 96 17.97 18.95 -2.06
CA ASP A 96 19.18 19.60 -2.50
C ASP A 96 20.45 18.77 -2.15
N GLU A 97 20.30 17.74 -1.32
CA GLU A 97 21.33 16.74 -1.03
C GLU A 97 21.51 15.70 -2.14
N ILE A 98 20.55 15.60 -3.08
CA ILE A 98 20.59 14.59 -4.13
C ILE A 98 21.58 15.00 -5.22
N ASP A 99 22.70 14.31 -5.28
CA ASP A 99 23.65 14.39 -6.39
C ASP A 99 23.23 13.37 -7.48
N PHE A 100 22.47 13.85 -8.48
CA PHE A 100 21.95 13.00 -9.55
C PHE A 100 23.06 12.41 -10.43
N GLU A 101 24.24 13.02 -10.48
CA GLU A 101 25.37 12.51 -11.28
C GLU A 101 25.92 11.22 -10.68
N LYS A 102 25.93 11.13 -9.34
CA LYS A 102 26.40 9.94 -8.61
C LYS A 102 25.37 8.81 -8.51
N LEU A 103 24.09 9.06 -8.86
CA LEU A 103 23.10 8.01 -8.91
C LEU A 103 23.35 7.08 -10.12
N PRO A 104 23.02 5.78 -10.01
CA PRO A 104 23.08 4.85 -11.14
C PRO A 104 22.12 5.28 -12.26
N ASP A 105 22.22 4.65 -13.44
CA ASP A 105 21.35 4.96 -14.56
C ASP A 105 19.88 4.62 -14.30
N LYS A 106 19.64 3.66 -13.41
CA LYS A 106 18.31 3.17 -13.06
C LYS A 106 18.13 3.15 -11.55
N PHE A 107 17.11 3.84 -11.06
CA PHE A 107 16.80 3.93 -9.64
C PHE A 107 15.34 4.30 -9.40
N VAL A 108 14.91 4.20 -8.14
CA VAL A 108 13.59 4.70 -7.71
C VAL A 108 13.78 5.62 -6.50
N LEU A 109 13.33 6.87 -6.63
CA LEU A 109 13.20 7.79 -5.50
C LEU A 109 11.80 7.71 -4.90
N LYS A 110 11.69 7.58 -3.59
CA LYS A 110 10.41 7.49 -2.87
C LYS A 110 10.40 8.42 -1.66
N CYS A 111 9.33 9.19 -1.47
CA CYS A 111 9.10 9.79 -0.16
C CYS A 111 8.57 8.71 0.80
N ASN A 112 9.15 8.63 1.99
CA ASN A 112 8.88 7.54 2.94
C ASN A 112 7.50 7.61 3.59
N HIS A 113 6.86 8.78 3.65
CA HIS A 113 5.66 9.12 4.43
C HIS A 113 4.34 9.12 3.64
N ALA A 114 4.31 8.53 2.44
CA ALA A 114 3.14 8.60 1.57
C ALA A 114 3.01 7.40 0.64
N ALA A 115 1.80 7.12 0.18
CA ALA A 115 1.57 6.22 -0.94
C ALA A 115 1.69 6.96 -2.28
N GLY A 116 2.32 6.31 -3.28
CA GLY A 116 2.39 6.83 -4.65
C GLY A 116 3.36 7.99 -4.89
N TYR A 117 4.12 8.44 -3.88
CA TYR A 117 5.13 9.48 -4.04
C TYR A 117 6.46 8.86 -4.50
N ASN A 118 6.48 8.34 -5.73
CA ASN A 118 7.61 7.65 -6.33
C ASN A 118 8.00 8.30 -7.65
N ILE A 119 9.30 8.47 -7.88
CA ILE A 119 9.91 8.76 -9.18
C ILE A 119 10.63 7.50 -9.63
N ILE A 120 10.20 6.93 -10.72
CA ILE A 120 10.83 5.75 -11.35
C ILE A 120 11.74 6.25 -12.46
N CYS A 121 13.02 5.98 -12.36
CA CYS A 121 14.03 6.28 -13.37
C CYS A 121 14.52 4.95 -13.96
N ASP A 122 14.10 4.66 -15.16
CA ASP A 122 14.54 3.50 -15.96
C ASP A 122 15.68 3.84 -16.94
N ASN A 123 15.92 5.14 -17.17
CA ASN A 123 17.06 5.70 -17.87
C ASN A 123 17.29 7.14 -17.41
N LYS A 124 18.46 7.39 -16.79
CA LYS A 124 18.82 8.70 -16.24
C LYS A 124 18.93 9.81 -17.30
N GLU A 125 19.32 9.47 -18.52
CA GLU A 125 19.41 10.44 -19.62
C GLU A 125 18.04 11.06 -19.97
N ASN A 126 16.96 10.33 -19.75
CA ASN A 126 15.58 10.77 -20.01
C ASN A 126 14.93 11.45 -18.80
N LEU A 127 15.63 11.53 -17.66
CA LEU A 127 15.07 12.08 -16.43
C LEU A 127 15.07 13.61 -16.45
N ASP A 128 13.90 14.23 -16.40
CA ASP A 128 13.79 15.66 -16.10
C ASP A 128 14.11 15.90 -14.60
N ILE A 129 15.36 16.28 -14.35
CA ILE A 129 15.87 16.54 -13.00
C ILE A 129 15.14 17.71 -12.34
N ASN A 130 14.79 18.76 -13.10
CA ASN A 130 14.11 19.93 -12.55
C ASN A 130 12.68 19.60 -12.13
N ASP A 131 11.91 18.90 -12.97
CA ASP A 131 10.57 18.41 -12.63
C ASP A 131 10.63 17.43 -11.45
N THR A 132 11.62 16.53 -11.44
CA THR A 132 11.87 15.59 -10.32
C THR A 132 12.11 16.33 -9.02
N LYS A 133 13.02 17.30 -8.98
CA LYS A 133 13.29 18.13 -7.79
C LYS A 133 12.04 18.90 -7.34
N MET A 134 11.30 19.47 -8.28
CA MET A 134 10.06 20.20 -7.97
C MET A 134 8.99 19.29 -7.33
N LYS A 135 8.78 18.09 -7.89
CA LYS A 135 7.85 17.09 -7.34
C LYS A 135 8.27 16.65 -5.93
N LEU A 136 9.53 16.29 -5.73
CA LEU A 136 10.05 15.85 -4.44
C LEU A 136 9.94 16.97 -3.38
N LYS A 137 10.29 18.23 -3.71
CA LYS A 137 10.12 19.39 -2.81
C LYS A 137 8.65 19.58 -2.42
N LYS A 138 7.71 19.46 -3.37
CA LYS A 138 6.26 19.52 -3.10
C LYS A 138 5.82 18.38 -2.17
N TRP A 139 6.27 17.15 -2.41
CA TRP A 139 5.89 15.99 -1.62
C TRP A 139 6.42 16.04 -0.20
N LEU A 140 7.66 16.44 0.03
CA LEU A 140 8.22 16.62 1.38
C LEU A 140 7.45 17.65 2.21
N LYS A 141 6.94 18.71 1.57
CA LYS A 141 6.12 19.72 2.25
C LYS A 141 4.69 19.25 2.54
N THR A 142 4.27 18.14 1.92
CA THR A 142 2.88 17.67 2.00
C THR A 142 2.67 16.81 3.24
N ASP A 143 1.64 17.09 4.01
CA ASP A 143 1.14 16.22 5.08
C ASP A 143 0.16 15.21 4.48
N TYR A 144 0.71 14.14 3.91
CA TYR A 144 -0.05 13.13 3.16
C TYR A 144 -1.23 12.56 3.96
N TRP A 145 -1.03 12.32 5.27
CA TRP A 145 -2.04 11.76 6.17
C TRP A 145 -3.37 12.53 6.17
N LYS A 146 -3.33 13.84 5.90
CA LYS A 146 -4.53 14.70 5.89
C LYS A 146 -5.49 14.37 4.76
N TYR A 147 -5.03 13.85 3.64
CA TYR A 147 -5.87 13.63 2.46
C TYR A 147 -6.97 12.59 2.67
N VAL A 148 -6.65 11.54 3.42
CA VAL A 148 -7.57 10.42 3.67
C VAL A 148 -7.62 10.00 5.14
N ALA A 149 -7.18 10.89 6.05
CA ALA A 149 -7.12 10.66 7.49
C ALA A 149 -6.34 9.38 7.88
N GLU A 150 -5.19 9.15 7.25
CA GLU A 150 -4.29 8.02 7.54
C GLU A 150 -3.25 8.40 8.58
N LEU A 151 -3.68 8.47 9.86
CA LEU A 151 -2.92 9.01 10.98
C LEU A 151 -1.60 8.29 11.27
N GLN A 152 -1.43 7.04 10.82
CA GLN A 152 -0.17 6.30 10.92
C GLN A 152 0.98 6.99 10.17
N TYR A 153 0.70 7.88 9.20
CA TYR A 153 1.72 8.65 8.50
C TYR A 153 2.03 10.01 9.14
N LYS A 154 1.25 10.44 10.18
CA LYS A 154 1.33 11.78 10.74
C LYS A 154 2.69 12.11 11.37
N ASN A 155 3.27 11.16 12.07
CA ASN A 155 4.49 11.32 12.86
C ASN A 155 5.73 10.72 12.17
N ILE A 156 5.70 10.54 10.85
CA ILE A 156 6.85 10.07 10.09
C ILE A 156 7.78 11.25 9.79
N ASP A 157 9.05 11.13 10.17
CA ASP A 157 10.09 12.06 9.74
C ASP A 157 10.28 11.92 8.24
N LYS A 158 9.99 13.00 7.52
CA LYS A 158 9.91 12.96 6.05
C LYS A 158 11.31 12.89 5.44
N LYS A 159 11.54 11.84 4.65
CA LYS A 159 12.79 11.58 3.94
C LYS A 159 12.53 11.13 2.51
N ILE A 160 13.56 11.23 1.69
CA ILE A 160 13.59 10.62 0.37
C ILE A 160 14.54 9.42 0.46
N ILE A 161 14.07 8.25 0.05
CA ILE A 161 14.92 7.07 -0.12
C ILE A 161 15.17 6.81 -1.60
N CYS A 162 16.39 6.39 -1.93
CA CYS A 162 16.77 5.91 -3.25
C CYS A 162 17.01 4.41 -3.18
N GLU A 163 16.33 3.65 -4.01
CA GLU A 163 16.44 2.19 -4.08
C GLU A 163 16.75 1.71 -5.49
N ASP A 164 17.30 0.49 -5.62
CA ASP A 164 17.50 -0.14 -6.90
C ASP A 164 16.18 -0.24 -7.67
N PHE A 165 16.26 0.05 -8.96
CA PHE A 165 15.17 -0.19 -9.90
C PHE A 165 15.05 -1.67 -10.21
N LEU A 166 13.87 -2.23 -10.00
CA LEU A 166 13.57 -3.62 -10.35
C LEU A 166 13.10 -3.66 -11.80
N GLU A 167 13.94 -4.19 -12.68
CA GLU A 167 13.62 -4.31 -14.11
C GLU A 167 12.63 -5.44 -14.37
N SER A 168 11.59 -5.17 -15.14
CA SER A 168 10.77 -6.23 -15.70
C SER A 168 11.39 -6.76 -16.99
N ASN A 169 11.53 -8.09 -17.12
CA ASN A 169 12.01 -8.72 -18.35
C ASN A 169 10.97 -8.66 -19.49
N ASP A 170 9.72 -8.40 -19.16
CA ASP A 170 8.60 -8.25 -20.08
C ASP A 170 8.10 -6.80 -20.09
N LYS A 171 7.38 -6.41 -21.14
CA LYS A 171 6.68 -5.11 -21.23
C LYS A 171 5.63 -4.88 -20.12
N ASN A 172 5.42 -5.88 -19.27
CA ASN A 172 4.51 -5.82 -18.13
C ASN A 172 5.26 -5.42 -16.86
N ALA A 173 4.60 -4.65 -16.00
CA ALA A 173 5.14 -4.36 -14.66
C ALA A 173 5.36 -5.66 -13.86
N ILE A 174 6.36 -5.65 -12.96
CA ILE A 174 6.63 -6.77 -12.04
C ILE A 174 5.35 -7.11 -11.28
N GLU A 175 5.04 -8.41 -11.21
CA GLU A 175 3.86 -8.88 -10.47
C GLU A 175 4.04 -8.68 -8.98
N ASP A 176 3.02 -8.10 -8.38
CA ASP A 176 2.93 -7.67 -7.01
C ASP A 176 1.92 -8.61 -6.30
N TYR A 177 2.45 -9.41 -5.36
CA TYR A 177 1.72 -10.39 -4.57
C TYR A 177 1.36 -9.79 -3.21
N LYS A 178 0.10 -9.51 -3.00
CA LYS A 178 -0.44 -8.82 -1.84
C LYS A 178 -1.07 -9.81 -0.88
N ILE A 179 -0.34 -10.21 0.14
CA ILE A 179 -0.77 -11.23 1.09
C ILE A 179 -1.55 -10.57 2.23
N TYR A 180 -2.80 -10.96 2.36
CA TYR A 180 -3.71 -10.48 3.41
C TYR A 180 -3.52 -11.29 4.68
N CYS A 181 -3.12 -10.62 5.75
CA CYS A 181 -2.83 -11.23 7.04
C CYS A 181 -3.80 -10.72 8.12
N PHE A 182 -4.36 -11.64 8.88
CA PHE A 182 -5.33 -11.38 9.92
C PHE A 182 -4.84 -11.98 11.24
N ASN A 183 -4.66 -11.14 12.27
CA ASN A 183 -4.14 -11.53 13.58
C ASN A 183 -2.85 -12.37 13.47
N GLY A 184 -1.90 -11.90 12.68
CA GLY A 184 -0.61 -12.53 12.45
C GLY A 184 -0.63 -13.76 11.52
N LYS A 185 -1.77 -14.08 10.88
CA LYS A 185 -1.90 -15.24 10.00
C LYS A 185 -2.18 -14.82 8.56
N PRO A 186 -1.32 -15.18 7.61
CA PRO A 186 -1.55 -14.94 6.18
C PRO A 186 -2.60 -15.93 5.65
N LEU A 187 -3.69 -15.41 5.07
CA LEU A 187 -4.83 -16.24 4.67
C LEU A 187 -4.98 -16.38 3.16
N PHE A 188 -4.76 -15.32 2.40
CA PHE A 188 -4.92 -15.34 0.94
C PHE A 188 -4.06 -14.25 0.28
N CYS A 189 -3.87 -14.38 -1.02
CA CYS A 189 -3.08 -13.46 -1.83
C CYS A 189 -3.96 -12.75 -2.86
N MET A 190 -3.83 -11.43 -2.99
CA MET A 190 -4.39 -10.65 -4.09
C MET A 190 -3.32 -10.38 -5.14
N ILE A 191 -3.67 -10.58 -6.41
CA ILE A 191 -2.83 -10.29 -7.57
C ILE A 191 -3.49 -9.21 -8.40
N CYS A 192 -2.71 -8.23 -8.83
CA CYS A 192 -3.14 -7.17 -9.73
C CYS A 192 -2.64 -7.47 -11.15
N LYS A 193 -3.55 -7.66 -12.10
CA LYS A 193 -3.23 -7.83 -13.53
C LYS A 193 -3.64 -6.59 -14.32
N GLU A 194 -2.97 -6.38 -15.45
CA GLU A 194 -3.23 -5.23 -16.33
C GLU A 194 -3.10 -3.88 -15.57
N ARG A 195 -2.10 -3.79 -14.69
CA ARG A 195 -1.86 -2.61 -13.84
C ARG A 195 -1.63 -1.37 -14.70
N ASN A 196 -2.08 -0.21 -14.21
CA ASN A 196 -1.99 1.08 -14.89
C ASN A 196 -2.82 1.21 -16.18
N THR A 197 -3.78 0.33 -16.39
CA THR A 197 -4.76 0.42 -17.47
C THR A 197 -6.16 0.63 -16.88
N GLU A 198 -7.11 1.08 -17.72
CA GLU A 198 -8.54 1.12 -17.36
C GLU A 198 -9.13 -0.29 -17.11
N LYS A 199 -8.39 -1.32 -17.51
CA LYS A 199 -8.77 -2.74 -17.40
C LYS A 199 -8.13 -3.45 -16.20
N THR A 200 -7.56 -2.71 -15.25
CA THR A 200 -6.94 -3.31 -14.04
C THR A 200 -7.88 -4.28 -13.35
N LYS A 201 -7.42 -5.51 -13.13
CA LYS A 201 -8.18 -6.60 -12.51
C LYS A 201 -7.49 -7.11 -11.25
N TYR A 202 -8.29 -7.41 -10.24
CA TYR A 202 -7.81 -7.95 -8.97
C TYR A 202 -8.34 -9.36 -8.79
N TYR A 203 -7.42 -10.32 -8.55
CA TYR A 203 -7.74 -11.71 -8.31
C TYR A 203 -7.29 -12.11 -6.93
N PHE A 204 -8.16 -12.80 -6.19
CA PHE A 204 -7.86 -13.28 -4.84
C PHE A 204 -7.72 -14.80 -4.88
N MET A 205 -6.56 -15.29 -4.44
CA MET A 205 -6.23 -16.72 -4.43
C MET A 205 -6.09 -17.21 -2.99
N ASP A 206 -6.76 -18.30 -2.65
CA ASP A 206 -6.60 -18.93 -1.34
C ASP A 206 -5.22 -19.61 -1.19
N ARG A 207 -4.96 -20.22 -0.04
CA ARG A 207 -3.69 -20.95 0.23
C ARG A 207 -3.44 -22.11 -0.73
N ASN A 208 -4.49 -22.71 -1.29
CA ASN A 208 -4.41 -23.79 -2.27
C ASN A 208 -4.35 -23.28 -3.73
N TRP A 209 -4.18 -21.97 -3.90
CA TRP A 209 -4.17 -21.29 -5.21
C TRP A 209 -5.49 -21.43 -5.98
N LYS A 210 -6.61 -21.54 -5.26
CA LYS A 210 -7.95 -21.52 -5.84
C LYS A 210 -8.49 -20.09 -5.81
N LEU A 211 -9.17 -19.71 -6.90
CA LEU A 211 -9.76 -18.39 -7.04
C LEU A 211 -10.91 -18.20 -6.05
N MET A 212 -10.81 -17.14 -5.24
CA MET A 212 -11.85 -16.72 -4.32
C MET A 212 -12.79 -15.72 -5.01
N LYS A 213 -14.08 -16.03 -5.05
CA LYS A 213 -15.11 -15.14 -5.62
C LYS A 213 -15.58 -14.11 -4.59
N ILE A 214 -14.65 -13.30 -4.06
CA ILE A 214 -14.95 -12.31 -3.01
C ILE A 214 -15.10 -10.88 -3.54
N ASN A 215 -14.73 -10.61 -4.80
CA ASN A 215 -14.88 -9.31 -5.42
C ASN A 215 -15.89 -9.33 -6.57
N LYS A 216 -16.64 -8.23 -6.70
CA LYS A 216 -17.74 -8.08 -7.67
C LYS A 216 -17.29 -8.21 -9.12
N SER A 217 -16.08 -7.75 -9.45
CA SER A 217 -15.53 -7.80 -10.81
C SER A 217 -15.26 -9.23 -11.26
N VAL A 218 -14.79 -10.11 -10.37
CA VAL A 218 -14.53 -11.54 -10.66
C VAL A 218 -15.83 -12.33 -10.70
N CYS A 219 -16.79 -12.05 -9.81
CA CYS A 219 -18.09 -12.73 -9.80
C CYS A 219 -18.89 -12.55 -11.11
N LYS A 220 -18.62 -11.49 -11.86
CA LYS A 220 -19.30 -11.18 -13.12
C LYS A 220 -18.59 -11.74 -14.36
N ASN A 221 -17.40 -12.31 -14.22
CA ASN A 221 -16.56 -12.72 -15.33
C ASN A 221 -16.48 -14.25 -15.41
N GLU A 222 -17.07 -14.86 -16.44
CA GLU A 222 -17.05 -16.31 -16.66
C GLU A 222 -15.75 -16.80 -17.30
N ASN A 223 -15.01 -15.93 -17.99
CA ASN A 223 -13.78 -16.25 -18.70
C ASN A 223 -12.52 -15.82 -17.93
N ILE A 224 -12.31 -16.40 -16.75
CA ILE A 224 -11.10 -16.11 -15.97
C ILE A 224 -9.98 -17.00 -16.48
N LYS A 225 -8.96 -16.38 -17.12
CA LYS A 225 -7.73 -17.09 -17.46
C LYS A 225 -7.08 -17.62 -16.18
N MET A 226 -6.60 -18.85 -16.23
CA MET A 226 -5.92 -19.49 -15.10
C MET A 226 -4.70 -18.65 -14.70
N ILE A 227 -4.67 -18.17 -13.46
CA ILE A 227 -3.55 -17.41 -12.92
C ILE A 227 -2.48 -18.40 -12.49
N LYS A 228 -1.29 -18.30 -13.11
CA LYS A 228 -0.17 -19.17 -12.79
C LYS A 228 0.24 -18.97 -11.33
N LYS A 229 0.42 -20.07 -10.59
CA LYS A 229 0.96 -20.05 -9.24
C LYS A 229 2.43 -19.62 -9.29
N PRO A 230 2.88 -18.58 -8.55
CA PRO A 230 4.27 -18.16 -8.52
C PRO A 230 5.14 -19.23 -7.84
N LYS A 231 6.39 -19.31 -8.27
CA LYS A 231 7.35 -20.32 -7.79
C LYS A 231 7.56 -20.23 -6.29
N PHE A 232 7.63 -19.00 -5.75
CA PHE A 232 8.00 -18.74 -4.37
C PHE A 232 6.83 -18.42 -3.44
N ILE A 233 5.59 -18.71 -3.82
CA ILE A 233 4.41 -18.29 -3.04
C ILE A 233 4.42 -18.84 -1.60
N GLU A 234 4.85 -20.09 -1.40
CA GLU A 234 4.89 -20.67 -0.04
C GLU A 234 5.91 -19.92 0.83
N LYS A 235 7.07 -19.58 0.26
CA LYS A 235 8.08 -18.78 0.95
C LYS A 235 7.60 -17.35 1.22
N MET A 236 6.83 -16.76 0.29
CA MET A 236 6.18 -15.46 0.49
C MET A 236 5.20 -15.50 1.67
N TYR A 237 4.47 -16.60 1.84
CA TYR A 237 3.58 -16.78 2.99
C TYR A 237 4.36 -16.92 4.30
N GLU A 238 5.51 -17.59 4.32
CA GLU A 238 6.37 -17.67 5.51
C GLU A 238 6.87 -16.28 5.93
N TYR A 239 7.33 -15.45 4.98
CA TYR A 239 7.71 -14.07 5.27
C TYR A 239 6.52 -13.24 5.74
N ALA A 240 5.37 -13.38 5.09
CA ALA A 240 4.16 -12.67 5.48
C ALA A 240 3.72 -13.03 6.90
N GLU A 241 3.87 -14.28 7.34
CA GLU A 241 3.58 -14.72 8.70
C GLU A 241 4.52 -14.05 9.71
N LYS A 242 5.84 -14.06 9.46
CA LYS A 242 6.82 -13.39 10.32
C LYS A 242 6.52 -11.89 10.44
N LEU A 243 6.28 -11.22 9.30
CA LEU A 243 6.06 -9.78 9.23
C LEU A 243 4.69 -9.33 9.77
N SER A 244 3.69 -10.19 9.77
CA SER A 244 2.35 -9.84 10.23
C SER A 244 2.08 -10.15 11.70
N LYS A 245 2.97 -10.87 12.36
CA LYS A 245 2.77 -11.46 13.71
C LYS A 245 2.16 -10.51 14.75
N PRO A 246 2.60 -9.25 14.91
CA PRO A 246 2.06 -8.35 15.93
C PRO A 246 0.78 -7.61 15.53
N PHE A 247 0.27 -7.77 14.30
CA PHE A 247 -0.79 -6.93 13.76
C PHE A 247 -2.13 -7.63 13.71
N LYS A 248 -3.19 -6.91 14.10
CA LYS A 248 -4.59 -7.38 13.94
C LYS A 248 -4.97 -7.53 12.48
N PHE A 249 -4.47 -6.62 11.63
CA PHE A 249 -4.55 -6.69 10.19
C PHE A 249 -3.34 -6.00 9.55
N VAL A 250 -2.78 -6.63 8.54
CA VAL A 250 -1.80 -6.01 7.64
C VAL A 250 -1.81 -6.76 6.30
N ARG A 251 -1.60 -6.05 5.21
CA ARG A 251 -1.31 -6.61 3.89
C ARG A 251 0.20 -6.52 3.65
N VAL A 252 0.82 -7.65 3.42
CA VAL A 252 2.25 -7.75 3.09
C VAL A 252 2.40 -7.82 1.59
N ASP A 253 3.00 -6.80 0.99
CA ASP A 253 3.19 -6.70 -0.45
C ASP A 253 4.61 -7.16 -0.81
N LEU A 254 4.71 -8.19 -1.66
CA LEU A 254 5.96 -8.83 -2.05
C LEU A 254 6.03 -8.95 -3.58
N TYR A 255 7.25 -8.97 -4.13
CA TYR A 255 7.51 -9.19 -5.55
C TYR A 255 8.31 -10.48 -5.76
N GLU A 256 8.08 -11.15 -6.89
CA GLU A 256 8.98 -12.18 -7.40
C GLU A 256 9.86 -11.56 -8.48
N TYR A 257 11.17 -11.51 -8.26
CA TYR A 257 12.11 -10.84 -9.14
C TYR A 257 13.42 -11.62 -9.27
N LYS A 258 13.79 -12.03 -10.48
CA LYS A 258 15.06 -12.76 -10.79
C LYS A 258 15.37 -13.86 -9.75
N GLU A 259 14.43 -14.79 -9.57
CA GLU A 259 14.57 -15.92 -8.63
C GLU A 259 14.66 -15.52 -7.13
N LYS A 260 14.27 -14.28 -6.80
CA LYS A 260 14.26 -13.76 -5.41
C LYS A 260 12.89 -13.20 -5.06
N ILE A 261 12.61 -13.16 -3.76
CA ILE A 261 11.48 -12.43 -3.20
C ILE A 261 11.98 -11.06 -2.75
N ILE A 262 11.28 -10.01 -3.14
CA ILE A 262 11.60 -8.64 -2.73
C ILE A 262 10.43 -8.06 -1.92
N PHE A 263 10.74 -7.46 -0.79
CA PHE A 263 9.78 -6.74 0.04
C PHE A 263 9.33 -5.45 -0.63
N GLY A 264 8.02 -5.24 -0.71
CA GLY A 264 7.42 -4.01 -1.21
C GLY A 264 7.02 -3.06 -0.09
N GLU A 265 5.98 -3.42 0.67
CA GLU A 265 5.48 -2.60 1.77
C GLU A 265 4.59 -3.41 2.75
N LEU A 266 4.37 -2.84 3.93
CA LEU A 266 3.31 -3.23 4.85
C LEU A 266 2.15 -2.22 4.73
N THR A 267 0.99 -2.68 4.27
CA THR A 267 -0.18 -1.82 4.06
C THR A 267 -1.24 -2.08 5.13
N PHE A 268 -1.51 -1.08 5.96
CA PHE A 268 -2.49 -1.17 7.05
C PHE A 268 -3.89 -0.70 6.64
N THR A 269 -3.97 0.19 5.65
CA THR A 269 -5.21 0.83 5.19
C THR A 269 -5.43 0.62 3.69
N PRO A 270 -5.56 -0.65 3.22
CA PRO A 270 -5.74 -0.91 1.79
C PRO A 270 -6.95 -0.16 1.23
N ALA A 271 -6.76 0.52 0.09
CA ALA A 271 -7.76 1.39 -0.55
C ALA A 271 -8.38 2.43 0.40
N GLY A 272 -7.63 2.92 1.40
CA GLY A 272 -8.11 3.88 2.41
C GLY A 272 -9.24 3.34 3.29
N CYS A 273 -9.40 2.01 3.41
CA CYS A 273 -10.48 1.31 4.12
C CYS A 273 -11.88 1.48 3.49
N ILE A 274 -11.95 1.85 2.20
CA ILE A 274 -13.23 2.10 1.49
C ILE A 274 -13.31 1.36 0.16
N ASP A 275 -12.77 0.15 0.07
CA ASP A 275 -12.90 -0.67 -1.14
C ASP A 275 -14.31 -1.21 -1.29
N ASN A 276 -15.04 -0.74 -2.31
CA ASN A 276 -16.40 -1.17 -2.62
C ASN A 276 -16.49 -2.32 -3.62
N ASN A 277 -15.34 -2.87 -4.03
CA ASN A 277 -15.31 -3.99 -4.96
C ASN A 277 -15.62 -5.34 -4.29
N TYR A 278 -15.47 -5.46 -2.98
CA TYR A 278 -15.87 -6.67 -2.26
C TYR A 278 -17.39 -6.91 -2.33
N THR A 279 -17.80 -8.18 -2.43
CA THR A 279 -19.21 -8.56 -2.28
C THR A 279 -19.66 -8.35 -0.84
N ASP A 280 -20.97 -8.16 -0.59
CA ASP A 280 -21.49 -7.97 0.76
C ASP A 280 -21.20 -9.17 1.66
N LYS A 281 -21.28 -10.39 1.11
CA LYS A 281 -20.90 -11.62 1.80
C LYS A 281 -19.43 -11.58 2.21
N ALA A 282 -18.53 -11.22 1.30
CA ALA A 282 -17.10 -11.12 1.59
C ALA A 282 -16.81 -10.06 2.64
N GLN A 283 -17.48 -8.91 2.60
CA GLN A 283 -17.35 -7.85 3.61
C GLN A 283 -17.63 -8.38 5.03
N ILE A 284 -18.66 -9.20 5.20
CA ILE A 284 -19.00 -9.79 6.51
C ILE A 284 -17.98 -10.88 6.90
N GLU A 285 -17.67 -11.80 5.98
CA GLU A 285 -16.75 -12.92 6.29
C GLU A 285 -15.33 -12.40 6.63
N LEU A 286 -14.77 -11.48 5.84
CA LEU A 286 -13.48 -10.87 6.14
C LEU A 286 -13.52 -10.03 7.41
N GLY A 287 -14.64 -9.35 7.68
CA GLY A 287 -14.84 -8.62 8.92
C GLY A 287 -14.78 -9.51 10.16
N LYS A 288 -15.34 -10.73 10.13
CA LYS A 288 -15.25 -11.69 11.24
C LYS A 288 -13.80 -12.10 11.56
N MET A 289 -12.90 -12.04 10.59
CA MET A 289 -11.50 -12.42 10.76
C MET A 289 -10.69 -11.41 11.56
N ILE A 290 -11.11 -10.14 11.63
CA ILE A 290 -10.40 -9.10 12.41
C ILE A 290 -10.97 -9.08 13.84
N LYS A 291 -10.10 -9.30 14.83
CA LYS A 291 -10.41 -9.14 16.26
C LYS A 291 -10.07 -7.70 16.69
N ILE A 292 -11.06 -6.97 17.16
CA ILE A 292 -10.91 -5.60 17.68
C ILE A 292 -11.44 -5.55 19.11
#